data_3afc4c3dd2e73c6fea1ecb6320d21424
#
_entry.id   3afc4c3dd2e73c6fea1ecb6320d21424
#
_cell.length_a   1.000
_cell.length_b   1.000
_cell.length_c   1.000
_cell.angle_alpha   90.00
_cell.angle_beta   90.00
_cell.angle_gamma   90.00
#
_symmetry.space_group_name_H-M   'P 1'
#
loop_
_entity.id
_entity.type
_entity.pdbx_description
1 polymer ?
#
loop_
_entity_poly.entity_id
_entity_poly.type
_entity_poly.pdbx_seq_one_letter_code
_entity_poly.pdbx_strand_id
1 'polypeptide(L)'
;MAEQIHIGFGIDKNFGRFAGITITSLVHNNIQHDLNIHIVYDELLPEDMDRLKKTEQLYRNLTLHFYQITSTEGMTFIVPPGHITQAMYYRYLFAEMLPPEITKILYLDADIICKGDLLPLWQTDLQGRVLGAVRDWGEDRSCGRIGLKNGRYFNSGVLLMDLVKWRQQKLTQKLFQWLEQVGNTKILWGDQDALNGVIDGDFVELPKKYNCIIINNTLLKAAPEDVIVHYIDYIKPWHIYCLDSEEKKLYWRYVQKSLWDDLQPLDGHTVDTTVMTARVLYKEGSYEKAVSYYEALLKYFLKDKYT
;
A
#
# COMPACT_ATOMS: atom_id res chain seq x y z
N MET A 1 2.16 -11.28 28.52
CA MET A 1 0.78 -11.17 27.99
C MET A 1 0.93 -10.84 26.51
N ALA A 2 0.07 -11.38 25.64
CA ALA A 2 0.05 -10.99 24.23
C ALA A 2 -0.25 -9.48 24.15
N GLU A 3 0.50 -8.75 23.31
CA GLU A 3 0.21 -7.35 23.03
C GLU A 3 -0.87 -7.26 21.96
N GLN A 4 -1.77 -6.30 22.10
CA GLN A 4 -2.76 -5.99 21.08
C GLN A 4 -2.18 -4.95 20.11
N ILE A 5 -2.06 -5.33 18.84
CA ILE A 5 -1.57 -4.45 17.79
C ILE A 5 -2.75 -4.10 16.85
N HIS A 6 -3.10 -2.82 16.78
CA HIS A 6 -4.11 -2.33 15.87
C HIS A 6 -3.48 -1.93 14.54
N ILE A 7 -3.91 -2.57 13.43
CA ILE A 7 -3.38 -2.35 12.10
C ILE A 7 -4.52 -1.89 11.18
N GLY A 8 -4.27 -0.87 10.36
CA GLY A 8 -5.25 -0.28 9.45
C GLY A 8 -4.94 -0.51 7.99
N PHE A 9 -5.96 -0.85 7.19
CA PHE A 9 -5.92 -0.89 5.73
C PHE A 9 -7.02 0.00 5.14
N GLY A 10 -6.65 0.89 4.20
CA GLY A 10 -7.59 1.62 3.35
C GLY A 10 -7.61 0.99 1.96
N ILE A 11 -8.70 0.33 1.57
CA ILE A 11 -8.75 -0.46 0.33
C ILE A 11 -10.06 -0.26 -0.43
N ASP A 12 -10.02 -0.59 -1.72
CA ASP A 12 -11.19 -0.72 -2.59
C ASP A 12 -11.36 -2.17 -3.09
N LYS A 13 -12.34 -2.39 -3.97
CA LYS A 13 -12.62 -3.71 -4.56
C LYS A 13 -11.46 -4.34 -5.33
N ASN A 14 -10.48 -3.54 -5.78
CA ASN A 14 -9.33 -4.04 -6.52
C ASN A 14 -8.24 -4.58 -5.59
N PHE A 15 -8.24 -4.14 -4.32
CA PHE A 15 -7.17 -4.43 -3.36
C PHE A 15 -7.56 -5.41 -2.25
N GLY A 16 -8.79 -5.91 -2.20
CA GLY A 16 -9.24 -6.88 -1.18
C GLY A 16 -8.36 -8.11 -1.08
N ARG A 17 -8.03 -8.74 -2.21
CA ARG A 17 -7.15 -9.92 -2.29
C ARG A 17 -5.72 -9.64 -1.84
N PHE A 18 -5.18 -8.48 -2.20
CA PHE A 18 -3.80 -8.11 -1.84
C PHE A 18 -3.68 -7.80 -0.35
N ALA A 19 -4.68 -7.11 0.23
CA ALA A 19 -4.79 -6.94 1.68
C ALA A 19 -4.84 -8.28 2.40
N GLY A 20 -5.60 -9.25 1.90
CA GLY A 20 -5.67 -10.60 2.47
C GLY A 20 -4.32 -11.34 2.46
N ILE A 21 -3.53 -11.20 1.39
CA ILE A 21 -2.16 -11.74 1.30
C ILE A 21 -1.24 -11.04 2.31
N THR A 22 -1.33 -9.69 2.40
CA THR A 22 -0.58 -8.91 3.38
C THR A 22 -0.94 -9.33 4.81
N ILE A 23 -2.24 -9.46 5.15
CA ILE A 23 -2.73 -9.93 6.45
C ILE A 23 -2.18 -11.32 6.77
N THR A 24 -2.16 -12.23 5.80
CA THR A 24 -1.55 -13.56 5.97
C THR A 24 -0.08 -13.44 6.37
N SER A 25 0.69 -12.53 5.76
CA SER A 25 2.08 -12.31 6.13
C SER A 25 2.23 -11.75 7.54
N LEU A 26 1.34 -10.85 7.96
CA LEU A 26 1.32 -10.27 9.30
C LEU A 26 1.08 -11.35 10.36
N VAL A 27 0.05 -12.16 10.20
CA VAL A 27 -0.31 -13.21 11.16
C VAL A 27 0.81 -14.25 11.31
N HIS A 28 1.40 -14.69 10.19
CA HIS A 28 2.47 -15.69 10.22
C HIS A 28 3.73 -15.24 10.96
N ASN A 29 4.04 -13.94 10.94
CA ASN A 29 5.25 -13.40 11.55
C ASN A 29 5.00 -12.71 12.91
N ASN A 30 3.75 -12.70 13.38
CA ASN A 30 3.36 -12.08 14.65
C ASN A 30 2.40 -12.98 15.45
N ILE A 31 2.60 -14.29 15.41
CA ILE A 31 1.73 -15.28 16.06
C ILE A 31 1.66 -15.13 17.57
N GLN A 32 2.66 -14.47 18.18
CA GLN A 32 2.75 -14.20 19.61
C GLN A 32 1.93 -12.97 20.06
N HIS A 33 1.35 -12.21 19.14
CA HIS A 33 0.58 -10.98 19.39
C HIS A 33 -0.85 -11.11 18.88
N ASP A 34 -1.77 -10.40 19.50
CA ASP A 34 -3.16 -10.30 19.03
C ASP A 34 -3.27 -9.16 18.02
N LEU A 35 -3.57 -9.50 16.77
CA LEU A 35 -3.70 -8.54 15.67
C LEU A 35 -5.16 -8.15 15.47
N ASN A 36 -5.45 -6.88 15.70
CA ASN A 36 -6.76 -6.26 15.40
C ASN A 36 -6.63 -5.48 14.09
N ILE A 37 -7.15 -6.02 13.01
CA ILE A 37 -7.07 -5.43 11.67
C ILE A 37 -8.33 -4.61 11.40
N HIS A 38 -8.15 -3.33 11.10
CA HIS A 38 -9.20 -2.38 10.79
C HIS A 38 -9.18 -2.07 9.29
N ILE A 39 -10.23 -2.47 8.58
CA ILE A 39 -10.35 -2.31 7.12
C ILE A 39 -11.37 -1.21 6.83
N VAL A 40 -10.89 -0.07 6.33
CA VAL A 40 -11.71 1.03 5.82
C VAL A 40 -11.84 0.87 4.31
N TYR A 41 -13.07 0.78 3.80
CA TYR A 41 -13.33 0.47 2.39
C TYR A 41 -14.60 1.16 1.88
N ASP A 42 -14.69 1.40 0.58
CA ASP A 42 -15.92 1.81 -0.09
C ASP A 42 -16.71 0.61 -0.65
N GLU A 43 -16.03 -0.22 -1.43
CA GLU A 43 -16.57 -1.44 -2.03
C GLU A 43 -15.54 -2.57 -1.92
N LEU A 44 -16.00 -3.79 -1.62
CA LEU A 44 -15.19 -5.01 -1.70
C LEU A 44 -15.94 -6.04 -2.53
N LEU A 45 -15.21 -6.86 -3.28
CA LEU A 45 -15.79 -8.00 -3.97
C LEU A 45 -16.31 -9.00 -2.93
N PRO A 46 -17.52 -9.57 -3.12
CA PRO A 46 -18.10 -10.52 -2.18
C PRO A 46 -17.18 -11.70 -1.88
N GLU A 47 -16.44 -12.19 -2.89
CA GLU A 47 -15.48 -13.29 -2.72
C GLU A 47 -14.28 -12.91 -1.86
N ASP A 48 -13.75 -11.69 -1.99
CA ASP A 48 -12.64 -11.21 -1.17
C ASP A 48 -13.11 -10.99 0.28
N MET A 49 -14.31 -10.43 0.49
CA MET A 49 -14.92 -10.30 1.82
C MET A 49 -15.09 -11.66 2.51
N ASP A 50 -15.59 -12.67 1.78
CA ASP A 50 -15.75 -14.02 2.29
C ASP A 50 -14.40 -14.65 2.67
N ARG A 51 -13.39 -14.53 1.80
CA ARG A 51 -12.03 -15.03 2.07
C ARG A 51 -11.37 -14.32 3.24
N LEU A 52 -11.55 -13.00 3.41
CA LEU A 52 -11.07 -12.26 4.58
C LEU A 52 -11.70 -12.80 5.88
N LYS A 53 -13.03 -12.96 5.92
CA LYS A 53 -13.73 -13.54 7.09
C LYS A 53 -13.29 -14.98 7.39
N LYS A 54 -13.04 -15.80 6.37
CA LYS A 54 -12.48 -17.14 6.55
C LYS A 54 -11.04 -17.10 7.07
N THR A 55 -10.23 -16.14 6.63
CA THR A 55 -8.86 -15.94 7.15
C THR A 55 -8.89 -15.67 8.64
N GLU A 56 -9.80 -14.81 9.13
CA GLU A 56 -9.98 -14.59 10.57
C GLU A 56 -10.26 -15.89 11.33
N GLN A 57 -11.10 -16.77 10.79
CA GLN A 57 -11.45 -18.05 11.44
C GLN A 57 -10.28 -19.02 11.52
N LEU A 58 -9.28 -18.91 10.64
CA LEU A 58 -8.11 -19.78 10.62
C LEU A 58 -7.08 -19.42 11.71
N TYR A 59 -7.05 -18.17 12.17
CA TYR A 59 -6.00 -17.67 13.05
C TYR A 59 -6.56 -17.10 14.36
N ARG A 60 -6.21 -17.74 15.49
CA ARG A 60 -6.73 -17.37 16.82
C ARG A 60 -6.31 -15.97 17.30
N ASN A 61 -5.21 -15.46 16.77
CA ASN A 61 -4.64 -14.16 17.11
C ASN A 61 -5.03 -13.06 16.11
N LEU A 62 -6.05 -13.28 15.28
CA LEU A 62 -6.54 -12.33 14.28
C LEU A 62 -7.99 -11.96 14.55
N THR A 63 -8.27 -10.67 14.58
CA THR A 63 -9.64 -10.11 14.58
C THR A 63 -9.76 -9.07 13.46
N LEU A 64 -10.80 -9.17 12.63
CA LEU A 64 -11.07 -8.25 11.53
C LEU A 64 -12.24 -7.34 11.85
N HIS A 65 -12.06 -6.05 11.66
CA HIS A 65 -13.08 -5.01 11.81
C HIS A 65 -13.28 -4.31 10.47
N PHE A 66 -14.52 -4.25 9.98
CA PHE A 66 -14.86 -3.69 8.68
C PHE A 66 -15.62 -2.37 8.85
N TYR A 67 -15.13 -1.30 8.20
CA TYR A 67 -15.70 0.04 8.24
C TYR A 67 -15.99 0.51 6.82
N GLN A 68 -17.26 0.45 6.43
CA GLN A 68 -17.67 0.87 5.09
C GLN A 68 -17.87 2.38 5.01
N ILE A 69 -17.25 3.01 4.02
CA ILE A 69 -17.49 4.41 3.69
C ILE A 69 -18.83 4.50 2.94
N THR A 70 -19.82 5.13 3.55
CA THR A 70 -21.16 5.28 2.98
C THR A 70 -21.38 6.65 2.35
N SER A 71 -20.53 7.64 2.64
CA SER A 71 -20.57 8.98 2.05
C SER A 71 -19.16 9.55 1.95
N THR A 72 -18.90 10.24 0.87
CA THR A 72 -17.67 11.03 0.63
C THR A 72 -17.96 12.53 0.57
N GLU A 73 -19.13 12.95 1.09
CA GLU A 73 -19.52 14.36 1.12
C GLU A 73 -18.51 15.20 1.91
N GLY A 74 -18.08 16.31 1.33
CA GLY A 74 -17.05 17.18 1.92
C GLY A 74 -15.62 16.66 1.81
N MET A 75 -15.36 15.58 1.06
CA MET A 75 -14.03 15.05 0.78
C MET A 75 -13.59 15.40 -0.63
N THR A 76 -12.41 16.01 -0.74
CA THR A 76 -11.80 16.32 -2.05
C THR A 76 -10.76 15.27 -2.39
N PHE A 77 -10.98 14.54 -3.48
CA PHE A 77 -10.04 13.54 -3.97
C PHE A 77 -9.34 14.04 -5.23
N ILE A 78 -8.03 14.20 -5.17
CA ILE A 78 -7.18 14.48 -6.33
C ILE A 78 -6.46 13.19 -6.70
N VAL A 79 -7.02 12.45 -7.64
CA VAL A 79 -6.47 11.16 -8.09
C VAL A 79 -5.56 11.41 -9.30
N PRO A 80 -4.24 11.20 -9.17
CA PRO A 80 -3.33 11.28 -10.30
C PRO A 80 -3.69 10.28 -11.39
N PRO A 81 -3.41 10.57 -12.67
CA PRO A 81 -3.63 9.60 -13.75
C PRO A 81 -2.83 8.30 -13.52
N GLY A 82 -3.45 7.15 -13.80
CA GLY A 82 -2.78 5.84 -13.72
C GLY A 82 -3.58 4.80 -12.94
N HIS A 83 -2.86 3.97 -12.18
CA HIS A 83 -3.40 2.83 -11.42
C HIS A 83 -3.79 3.18 -9.97
N ILE A 84 -3.66 4.44 -9.58
CA ILE A 84 -3.97 4.94 -8.24
C ILE A 84 -5.47 5.24 -8.17
N THR A 85 -6.12 4.87 -7.07
CA THR A 85 -7.55 5.11 -6.83
C THR A 85 -7.76 6.04 -5.64
N GLN A 86 -9.01 6.48 -5.43
CA GLN A 86 -9.35 7.29 -4.25
C GLN A 86 -9.11 6.56 -2.92
N ALA A 87 -8.99 5.22 -2.94
CA ALA A 87 -8.71 4.44 -1.74
C ALA A 87 -7.40 4.84 -1.03
N MET A 88 -6.45 5.45 -1.74
CA MET A 88 -5.23 5.99 -1.13
C MET A 88 -5.53 7.04 -0.02
N TYR A 89 -6.67 7.73 -0.09
CA TYR A 89 -7.07 8.72 0.92
C TYR A 89 -7.79 8.11 2.13
N TYR A 90 -8.17 6.83 2.10
CA TYR A 90 -8.90 6.20 3.21
C TYR A 90 -8.06 6.10 4.48
N ARG A 91 -6.71 6.18 4.35
CA ARG A 91 -5.81 6.29 5.51
C ARG A 91 -6.05 7.52 6.38
N TYR A 92 -6.71 8.57 5.87
CA TYR A 92 -7.07 9.76 6.66
C TYR A 92 -8.26 9.53 7.59
N LEU A 93 -9.11 8.54 7.28
CA LEU A 93 -10.43 8.37 7.89
C LEU A 93 -10.40 7.52 9.16
N PHE A 94 -9.27 6.89 9.51
CA PHE A 94 -9.21 6.02 10.68
C PHE A 94 -9.58 6.73 11.97
N ALA A 95 -9.18 7.98 12.13
CA ALA A 95 -9.48 8.75 13.33
C ALA A 95 -10.98 9.02 13.53
N GLU A 96 -11.72 9.16 12.43
CA GLU A 96 -13.16 9.42 12.42
C GLU A 96 -13.98 8.13 12.46
N MET A 97 -13.51 7.06 11.80
CA MET A 97 -14.28 5.82 11.63
C MET A 97 -14.08 4.82 12.78
N LEU A 98 -12.91 4.85 13.43
CA LEU A 98 -12.63 3.93 14.51
C LEU A 98 -13.21 4.44 15.85
N PRO A 99 -13.64 3.51 16.74
CA PRO A 99 -14.05 3.84 18.11
C PRO A 99 -13.00 4.70 18.84
N PRO A 100 -13.43 5.67 19.68
CA PRO A 100 -12.52 6.63 20.31
C PRO A 100 -11.52 5.98 21.29
N GLU A 101 -11.81 4.82 21.81
CA GLU A 101 -10.92 4.01 22.66
C GLU A 101 -9.72 3.47 21.93
N ILE A 102 -9.77 3.36 20.60
CA ILE A 102 -8.59 3.05 19.76
C ILE A 102 -7.80 4.33 19.58
N THR A 103 -6.70 4.43 20.32
CA THR A 103 -5.90 5.64 20.43
C THR A 103 -4.70 5.66 19.49
N LYS A 104 -4.28 4.49 18.99
CA LYS A 104 -3.12 4.32 18.12
C LYS A 104 -3.41 3.27 17.04
N ILE A 105 -2.86 3.44 15.85
CA ILE A 105 -2.95 2.48 14.76
C ILE A 105 -1.65 2.45 13.95
N LEU A 106 -1.28 1.28 13.47
CA LEU A 106 -0.25 1.08 12.46
C LEU A 106 -0.94 0.95 11.09
N TYR A 107 -0.97 2.02 10.30
CA TYR A 107 -1.48 1.95 8.93
C TYR A 107 -0.46 1.26 8.03
N LEU A 108 -0.94 0.36 7.17
CA LEU A 108 -0.16 -0.33 6.16
C LEU A 108 -0.87 -0.30 4.80
N ASP A 109 -0.10 -0.09 3.74
CA ASP A 109 -0.59 -0.32 2.37
C ASP A 109 -0.78 -1.83 2.11
N ALA A 110 -1.67 -2.17 1.16
CA ALA A 110 -2.02 -3.56 0.86
C ALA A 110 -1.01 -4.27 -0.06
N ASP A 111 0.02 -3.57 -0.52
CA ASP A 111 1.13 -4.08 -1.35
C ASP A 111 2.42 -4.30 -0.53
N ILE A 112 2.25 -4.80 0.68
CA ILE A 112 3.30 -5.04 1.66
C ILE A 112 3.40 -6.54 1.99
N ILE A 113 4.62 -7.00 2.29
CA ILE A 113 4.86 -8.27 2.98
C ILE A 113 5.60 -8.01 4.30
N CYS A 114 5.01 -8.46 5.39
CA CYS A 114 5.65 -8.49 6.70
C CYS A 114 6.54 -9.73 6.82
N LYS A 115 7.83 -9.54 7.22
CA LYS A 115 8.81 -10.61 7.40
C LYS A 115 9.19 -10.84 8.85
N GLY A 116 8.79 -9.96 9.76
CA GLY A 116 9.28 -9.98 11.14
C GLY A 116 8.29 -9.46 12.17
N ASP A 117 8.77 -9.37 13.39
CA ASP A 117 7.98 -8.90 14.54
C ASP A 117 7.69 -7.40 14.46
N LEU A 118 6.40 -7.05 14.57
CA LEU A 118 5.92 -5.67 14.55
C LEU A 118 5.92 -5.01 15.93
N LEU A 119 6.10 -5.76 17.02
CA LEU A 119 6.02 -5.20 18.37
C LEU A 119 6.99 -4.04 18.60
N PRO A 120 8.25 -4.09 18.18
CA PRO A 120 9.17 -2.96 18.37
C PRO A 120 8.73 -1.70 17.59
N LEU A 121 8.11 -1.87 16.41
CA LEU A 121 7.53 -0.77 15.65
C LEU A 121 6.30 -0.21 16.39
N TRP A 122 5.41 -1.09 16.82
CA TRP A 122 4.19 -0.73 17.56
C TRP A 122 4.50 0.04 18.84
N GLN A 123 5.56 -0.33 19.55
CA GLN A 123 5.98 0.30 20.81
C GLN A 123 6.82 1.58 20.63
N THR A 124 7.10 2.00 19.38
CA THR A 124 7.84 3.24 19.12
C THR A 124 7.15 4.43 19.79
N ASP A 125 7.92 5.19 20.57
CA ASP A 125 7.45 6.46 21.14
C ASP A 125 7.39 7.54 20.07
N LEU A 126 6.22 8.10 19.86
CA LEU A 126 5.99 9.19 18.91
C LEU A 126 6.47 10.55 19.43
N GLN A 127 7.03 10.64 20.64
CA GLN A 127 7.65 11.83 21.20
C GLN A 127 6.76 13.08 21.13
N GLY A 128 5.47 12.87 21.33
CA GLY A 128 4.49 13.96 21.23
C GLY A 128 4.02 14.30 19.82
N ARG A 129 4.58 13.70 18.77
CA ARG A 129 4.14 13.91 17.36
C ARG A 129 2.90 13.08 17.03
N VAL A 130 2.22 13.48 15.94
CA VAL A 130 0.97 12.83 15.52
C VAL A 130 1.24 11.51 14.79
N LEU A 131 2.42 11.35 14.17
CA LEU A 131 2.77 10.12 13.48
C LEU A 131 4.29 9.87 13.46
N GLY A 132 4.62 8.60 13.20
CA GLY A 132 5.94 8.13 12.80
C GLY A 132 5.88 7.51 11.42
N ALA A 133 6.92 7.75 10.60
CA ALA A 133 7.02 7.25 9.23
C ALA A 133 8.49 7.09 8.80
N VAL A 134 8.74 6.32 7.74
CA VAL A 134 10.06 6.18 7.13
C VAL A 134 10.24 7.23 6.04
N ARG A 135 11.40 7.88 5.99
CA ARG A 135 11.73 8.87 4.94
C ARG A 135 11.67 8.26 3.54
N ASP A 136 11.19 9.04 2.58
CA ASP A 136 11.12 8.64 1.17
C ASP A 136 12.42 8.94 0.43
N TRP A 137 12.68 8.20 -0.64
CA TRP A 137 13.90 8.31 -1.44
C TRP A 137 13.96 9.54 -2.35
N GLY A 138 12.83 10.07 -2.75
CA GLY A 138 12.71 11.25 -3.63
C GLY A 138 12.59 12.57 -2.88
N GLU A 139 13.00 12.60 -1.62
CA GLU A 139 12.75 13.65 -0.65
C GLU A 139 13.05 15.06 -1.16
N ASP A 140 14.25 15.31 -1.67
CA ASP A 140 14.66 16.67 -2.09
C ASP A 140 13.76 17.26 -3.18
N ARG A 141 13.39 16.44 -4.17
CA ARG A 141 12.52 16.86 -5.27
C ARG A 141 11.09 17.10 -4.80
N SER A 142 10.59 16.23 -3.93
CA SER A 142 9.24 16.32 -3.38
C SER A 142 9.11 17.51 -2.46
N CYS A 143 10.08 17.77 -1.57
CA CYS A 143 10.12 18.92 -0.68
C CYS A 143 10.05 20.24 -1.45
N GLY A 144 10.86 20.40 -2.50
CA GLY A 144 10.84 21.60 -3.34
C GLY A 144 9.52 21.79 -4.09
N ARG A 145 8.93 20.71 -4.60
CA ARG A 145 7.69 20.75 -5.39
C ARG A 145 6.48 21.22 -4.57
N ILE A 146 6.32 20.69 -3.36
CA ILE A 146 5.19 21.06 -2.49
C ILE A 146 5.52 22.17 -1.47
N GLY A 147 6.76 22.68 -1.47
CA GLY A 147 7.18 23.82 -0.69
C GLY A 147 7.34 23.55 0.80
N LEU A 148 7.88 22.37 1.18
CA LEU A 148 8.16 22.04 2.58
C LEU A 148 9.28 22.92 3.13
N LYS A 149 9.09 23.42 4.36
CA LYS A 149 10.05 24.28 5.04
C LYS A 149 11.15 23.49 5.75
N ASN A 150 10.79 22.30 6.25
CA ASN A 150 11.69 21.47 7.07
C ASN A 150 12.51 20.46 6.26
N GLY A 151 12.32 20.38 4.93
CA GLY A 151 13.13 19.55 4.04
C GLY A 151 13.06 18.04 4.34
N ARG A 152 11.97 17.56 4.97
CA ARG A 152 11.77 16.15 5.32
C ARG A 152 10.47 15.64 4.72
N TYR A 153 10.59 14.57 3.94
CA TYR A 153 9.46 13.96 3.25
C TYR A 153 9.44 12.45 3.52
N PHE A 154 8.28 11.89 3.89
CA PHE A 154 8.14 10.48 4.22
C PHE A 154 7.25 9.75 3.24
N ASN A 155 7.44 8.43 3.14
CA ASN A 155 6.54 7.53 2.42
C ASN A 155 5.31 7.20 3.29
N SER A 156 4.13 7.29 2.70
CA SER A 156 2.84 7.16 3.40
C SER A 156 2.36 5.71 3.57
N GLY A 157 3.05 4.72 3.02
CA GLY A 157 2.58 3.33 3.03
C GLY A 157 2.76 2.59 4.36
N VAL A 158 3.55 3.15 5.30
CA VAL A 158 3.68 2.65 6.68
C VAL A 158 3.65 3.84 7.62
N LEU A 159 2.58 3.96 8.42
CA LEU A 159 2.40 5.08 9.36
C LEU A 159 2.01 4.55 10.73
N LEU A 160 2.80 4.86 11.75
CA LEU A 160 2.37 4.69 13.14
C LEU A 160 1.67 5.97 13.57
N MET A 161 0.35 5.93 13.84
CA MET A 161 -0.48 7.11 14.00
C MET A 161 -1.04 7.21 15.43
N ASP A 162 -0.94 8.40 16.04
CA ASP A 162 -1.63 8.78 17.27
C ASP A 162 -3.02 9.32 16.90
N LEU A 163 -4.05 8.51 17.03
CA LEU A 163 -5.42 8.88 16.65
C LEU A 163 -6.03 9.91 17.59
N VAL A 164 -5.56 10.02 18.85
CA VAL A 164 -6.02 11.05 19.79
C VAL A 164 -5.59 12.42 19.28
N LYS A 165 -4.30 12.58 18.96
CA LYS A 165 -3.78 13.84 18.41
C LYS A 165 -4.34 14.15 17.04
N TRP A 166 -4.52 13.12 16.21
CA TRP A 166 -5.14 13.28 14.89
C TRP A 166 -6.53 13.92 14.99
N ARG A 167 -7.40 13.39 15.91
CA ARG A 167 -8.72 13.94 16.21
C ARG A 167 -8.64 15.37 16.79
N GLN A 168 -7.79 15.58 17.79
CA GLN A 168 -7.61 16.88 18.46
C GLN A 168 -7.17 17.97 17.48
N GLN A 169 -6.28 17.64 16.56
CA GLN A 169 -5.77 18.58 15.57
C GLN A 169 -6.67 18.70 14.33
N LYS A 170 -7.77 17.92 14.24
CA LYS A 170 -8.67 17.85 13.08
C LYS A 170 -7.89 17.60 11.78
N LEU A 171 -6.97 16.65 11.81
CA LEU A 171 -5.97 16.48 10.76
C LEU A 171 -6.61 16.04 9.45
N THR A 172 -7.61 15.15 9.47
CA THR A 172 -8.40 14.76 8.29
C THR A 172 -8.94 15.97 7.53
N GLN A 173 -9.56 16.92 8.25
CA GLN A 173 -10.09 18.13 7.64
C GLN A 173 -8.98 19.00 7.03
N LYS A 174 -7.85 19.17 7.74
CA LYS A 174 -6.70 19.95 7.24
C LYS A 174 -6.09 19.34 5.98
N LEU A 175 -6.04 18.01 5.88
CA LEU A 175 -5.52 17.30 4.72
C LEU A 175 -6.38 17.54 3.48
N PHE A 176 -7.70 17.43 3.59
CA PHE A 176 -8.59 17.74 2.47
C PHE A 176 -8.57 19.22 2.10
N GLN A 177 -8.53 20.13 3.08
CA GLN A 177 -8.37 21.57 2.81
C GLN A 177 -7.05 21.89 2.10
N TRP A 178 -5.95 21.20 2.47
CA TRP A 178 -4.67 21.37 1.80
C TRP A 178 -4.73 20.93 0.34
N LEU A 179 -5.37 19.80 0.04
CA LEU A 179 -5.60 19.32 -1.33
C LEU A 179 -6.38 20.34 -2.16
N GLU A 180 -7.43 20.92 -1.61
CA GLU A 180 -8.22 21.98 -2.29
C GLU A 180 -7.37 23.22 -2.59
N GLN A 181 -6.53 23.65 -1.65
CA GLN A 181 -5.70 24.85 -1.78
C GLN A 181 -4.56 24.68 -2.79
N VAL A 182 -3.91 23.52 -2.80
CA VAL A 182 -2.73 23.28 -3.66
C VAL A 182 -3.14 22.96 -5.09
N GLY A 183 -4.27 22.30 -5.28
CA GLY A 183 -4.79 21.90 -6.60
C GLY A 183 -3.91 20.87 -7.33
N ASN A 184 -4.36 20.46 -8.50
CA ASN A 184 -3.78 19.32 -9.24
C ASN A 184 -2.37 19.52 -9.78
N THR A 185 -1.89 20.78 -9.90
CA THR A 185 -0.64 21.06 -10.63
C THR A 185 0.63 20.71 -9.88
N LYS A 186 0.56 20.62 -8.54
CA LYS A 186 1.72 20.31 -7.67
C LYS A 186 1.66 18.93 -7.06
N ILE A 187 0.53 18.25 -7.15
CA ILE A 187 0.30 16.94 -6.53
C ILE A 187 0.70 15.84 -7.51
N LEU A 188 1.68 15.02 -7.14
CA LEU A 188 2.10 13.83 -7.89
C LEU A 188 1.74 12.54 -7.16
N TRP A 189 1.86 12.53 -5.84
CA TRP A 189 1.69 11.36 -4.99
C TRP A 189 0.46 11.46 -4.08
N GLY A 190 -0.57 12.19 -4.53
CA GLY A 190 -1.89 12.26 -3.91
C GLY A 190 -1.86 12.46 -2.39
N ASP A 191 -2.22 11.41 -1.68
CA ASP A 191 -2.28 11.38 -0.22
C ASP A 191 -0.93 11.63 0.45
N GLN A 192 0.15 11.07 -0.09
CA GLN A 192 1.50 11.24 0.46
C GLN A 192 1.94 12.71 0.44
N ASP A 193 1.63 13.42 -0.66
CA ASP A 193 1.95 14.85 -0.76
C ASP A 193 1.17 15.69 0.26
N ALA A 194 -0.12 15.39 0.46
CA ALA A 194 -0.93 16.13 1.41
C ALA A 194 -0.49 15.87 2.86
N LEU A 195 -0.20 14.60 3.21
CA LEU A 195 0.35 14.27 4.53
C LEU A 195 1.64 15.05 4.80
N ASN A 196 2.58 15.01 3.87
CA ASN A 196 3.84 15.73 4.00
C ASN A 196 3.64 17.25 4.02
N GLY A 197 2.72 17.78 3.20
CA GLY A 197 2.40 19.19 3.14
C GLY A 197 1.81 19.76 4.44
N VAL A 198 0.99 18.97 5.13
CA VAL A 198 0.35 19.36 6.40
C VAL A 198 1.26 19.11 7.61
N ILE A 199 2.01 18.00 7.63
CA ILE A 199 2.93 17.62 8.72
C ILE A 199 4.23 18.42 8.66
N ASP A 200 4.69 18.81 7.47
CA ASP A 200 5.87 19.64 7.20
C ASP A 200 7.10 19.23 8.06
N GLY A 201 7.43 17.95 8.03
CA GLY A 201 8.61 17.40 8.70
C GLY A 201 8.45 17.12 10.20
N ASP A 202 7.28 17.41 10.82
CA ASP A 202 7.03 17.13 12.24
C ASP A 202 6.52 15.71 12.48
N PHE A 203 7.36 14.73 12.14
CA PHE A 203 7.10 13.30 12.38
C PHE A 203 8.30 12.62 13.06
N VAL A 204 8.05 11.47 13.69
CA VAL A 204 9.13 10.60 14.19
C VAL A 204 9.66 9.78 13.03
N GLU A 205 10.96 9.88 12.77
CA GLU A 205 11.62 9.07 11.75
C GLU A 205 11.75 7.62 12.22
N LEU A 206 11.08 6.71 11.53
CA LEU A 206 11.15 5.28 11.77
C LEU A 206 12.37 4.68 11.04
N PRO A 207 13.01 3.64 11.61
CA PRO A 207 14.04 2.90 10.92
C PRO A 207 13.59 2.33 9.57
N LYS A 208 14.44 2.43 8.55
CA LYS A 208 14.17 2.00 7.16
C LYS A 208 13.64 0.56 7.04
N LYS A 209 14.08 -0.34 7.93
CA LYS A 209 13.61 -1.73 7.97
C LYS A 209 12.10 -1.91 8.13
N TYR A 210 11.38 -0.87 8.58
CA TYR A 210 9.91 -0.88 8.73
C TYR A 210 9.17 -0.36 7.50
N ASN A 211 9.88 0.06 6.46
CA ASN A 211 9.32 0.37 5.15
C ASN A 211 10.42 0.22 4.09
N CYS A 212 10.89 -1.01 3.91
CA CYS A 212 11.89 -1.33 2.89
C CYS A 212 11.23 -1.25 1.51
N ILE A 213 11.45 -0.16 0.83
CA ILE A 213 10.88 0.11 -0.49
C ILE A 213 11.55 -0.75 -1.55
N ILE A 214 10.74 -1.49 -2.30
CA ILE A 214 11.12 -2.26 -3.48
C ILE A 214 10.43 -1.65 -4.70
N ILE A 215 11.23 -1.27 -5.68
CA ILE A 215 10.78 -0.93 -7.02
C ILE A 215 11.10 -2.14 -7.90
N ASN A 216 10.08 -2.87 -8.30
CA ASN A 216 10.26 -4.09 -9.10
C ASN A 216 10.94 -3.78 -10.43
N ASN A 217 11.64 -4.79 -10.98
CA ASN A 217 12.46 -4.68 -12.19
C ASN A 217 13.67 -3.74 -12.05
N THR A 218 14.09 -3.42 -10.81
CA THR A 218 15.31 -2.68 -10.48
C THR A 218 16.29 -3.55 -9.68
N LEU A 219 17.40 -2.95 -9.23
CA LEU A 219 18.41 -3.64 -8.42
C LEU A 219 18.16 -3.51 -6.91
N LEU A 220 17.07 -2.88 -6.51
CA LEU A 220 16.72 -2.75 -5.09
C LEU A 220 16.35 -4.12 -4.50
N LYS A 221 16.91 -4.43 -3.35
CA LYS A 221 16.71 -5.70 -2.65
C LYS A 221 16.38 -5.46 -1.19
N ALA A 222 15.55 -6.32 -0.65
CA ALA A 222 15.29 -6.38 0.79
C ALA A 222 16.48 -7.04 1.51
N ALA A 223 16.90 -6.41 2.61
CA ALA A 223 17.90 -6.98 3.51
C ALA A 223 17.27 -8.04 4.45
N PRO A 224 18.09 -8.95 5.01
CA PRO A 224 17.57 -9.95 5.96
C PRO A 224 16.87 -9.33 7.18
N GLU A 225 17.35 -8.19 7.67
CA GLU A 225 16.85 -7.45 8.84
C GLU A 225 15.58 -6.62 8.54
N ASP A 226 15.18 -6.45 7.29
CA ASP A 226 13.96 -5.73 6.96
C ASP A 226 12.73 -6.46 7.48
N VAL A 227 11.87 -5.73 8.16
CA VAL A 227 10.64 -6.25 8.78
C VAL A 227 9.44 -6.12 7.85
N ILE A 228 9.37 -5.00 7.13
CA ILE A 228 8.30 -4.72 6.16
C ILE A 228 8.92 -4.45 4.80
N VAL A 229 8.54 -5.27 3.81
CA VAL A 229 8.88 -5.09 2.39
C VAL A 229 7.69 -4.49 1.67
N HIS A 230 7.87 -3.33 1.08
CA HIS A 230 6.82 -2.55 0.44
C HIS A 230 7.08 -2.43 -1.06
N TYR A 231 6.21 -2.98 -1.87
CA TYR A 231 6.31 -3.02 -3.34
C TYR A 231 5.64 -1.79 -3.94
N ILE A 232 6.37 -0.66 -3.97
CA ILE A 232 5.86 0.58 -4.54
C ILE A 232 5.88 0.56 -6.08
N ASP A 233 5.36 1.67 -6.69
CA ASP A 233 5.30 1.85 -8.14
C ASP A 233 4.25 0.96 -8.84
N TYR A 234 4.14 1.09 -10.16
CA TYR A 234 3.11 0.43 -10.97
C TYR A 234 3.41 -1.04 -11.29
N ILE A 235 4.68 -1.48 -11.24
CA ILE A 235 5.05 -2.89 -11.42
C ILE A 235 4.96 -3.58 -10.06
N LYS A 236 3.93 -4.41 -9.88
CA LYS A 236 3.72 -5.17 -8.64
C LYS A 236 4.18 -6.62 -8.78
N PRO A 237 4.51 -7.32 -7.67
CA PRO A 237 4.99 -8.70 -7.71
C PRO A 237 3.96 -9.69 -8.30
N TRP A 238 2.68 -9.32 -8.30
CA TRP A 238 1.62 -10.12 -8.89
C TRP A 238 1.40 -9.88 -10.40
N HIS A 239 2.16 -8.98 -11.02
CA HIS A 239 2.09 -8.78 -12.46
C HIS A 239 2.97 -9.78 -13.21
N ILE A 240 2.48 -10.26 -14.36
CA ILE A 240 3.24 -11.16 -15.24
C ILE A 240 4.52 -10.48 -15.77
N TYR A 241 4.49 -9.16 -15.94
CA TYR A 241 5.63 -8.35 -16.39
C TYR A 241 6.59 -7.91 -15.27
N CYS A 242 6.42 -8.41 -14.06
CA CYS A 242 7.41 -8.30 -12.99
C CYS A 242 8.46 -9.38 -13.16
N LEU A 243 9.75 -9.00 -13.31
CA LEU A 243 10.88 -9.91 -13.43
C LEU A 243 11.00 -10.83 -12.21
N ASP A 244 11.49 -12.05 -12.42
CA ASP A 244 11.79 -12.97 -11.34
C ASP A 244 12.87 -12.36 -10.43
N SER A 245 12.58 -12.33 -9.13
CA SER A 245 13.46 -11.83 -8.08
C SER A 245 13.12 -12.50 -6.75
N GLU A 246 14.00 -12.39 -5.76
CA GLU A 246 13.73 -12.94 -4.42
C GLU A 246 12.56 -12.21 -3.75
N GLU A 247 12.35 -10.92 -4.05
CA GLU A 247 11.23 -10.12 -3.57
C GLU A 247 9.90 -10.58 -4.19
N LYS A 248 9.88 -10.89 -5.51
CA LYS A 248 8.71 -11.50 -6.16
C LYS A 248 8.42 -12.88 -5.56
N LYS A 249 9.42 -13.73 -5.39
CA LYS A 249 9.28 -15.06 -4.75
C LYS A 249 8.80 -14.94 -3.30
N LEU A 250 9.27 -13.93 -2.56
CA LEU A 250 8.79 -13.63 -1.22
C LEU A 250 7.28 -13.37 -1.21
N TYR A 251 6.78 -12.52 -2.12
CA TYR A 251 5.37 -12.25 -2.25
C TYR A 251 4.57 -13.52 -2.54
N TRP A 252 4.97 -14.29 -3.56
CA TRP A 252 4.28 -15.51 -3.98
C TRP A 252 4.29 -16.62 -2.93
N ARG A 253 5.29 -16.66 -2.03
CA ARG A 253 5.25 -17.57 -0.86
C ARG A 253 4.07 -17.27 0.07
N TYR A 254 3.65 -16.01 0.21
CA TYR A 254 2.49 -15.65 1.02
C TYR A 254 1.18 -15.78 0.25
N VAL A 255 1.17 -15.61 -1.06
CA VAL A 255 0.03 -16.03 -1.90
C VAL A 255 -0.29 -17.50 -1.65
N GLN A 256 0.70 -18.38 -1.72
CA GLN A 256 0.56 -19.83 -1.49
C GLN A 256 0.09 -20.22 -0.07
N LYS A 257 0.31 -19.36 0.92
CA LYS A 257 -0.11 -19.55 2.31
C LYS A 257 -1.46 -18.94 2.62
N SER A 258 -1.98 -18.11 1.73
CA SER A 258 -3.23 -17.38 1.90
C SER A 258 -4.41 -18.13 1.30
N LEU A 259 -5.62 -17.64 1.54
CA LEU A 259 -6.83 -18.13 0.87
C LEU A 259 -6.96 -17.63 -0.59
N TRP A 260 -5.93 -17.00 -1.13
CA TRP A 260 -5.80 -16.59 -2.54
C TRP A 260 -4.69 -17.36 -3.26
N ASP A 261 -4.46 -18.62 -2.87
CA ASP A 261 -3.48 -19.52 -3.49
C ASP A 261 -3.80 -19.87 -4.96
N ASP A 262 -5.04 -19.64 -5.37
CA ASP A 262 -5.52 -19.71 -6.75
C ASP A 262 -5.22 -18.45 -7.59
N LEU A 263 -4.65 -17.38 -7.00
CA LEU A 263 -4.28 -16.17 -7.73
C LEU A 263 -3.31 -16.48 -8.86
N GLN A 264 -3.66 -16.05 -10.07
CA GLN A 264 -2.75 -16.11 -11.22
C GLN A 264 -2.07 -14.75 -11.41
N PRO A 265 -0.84 -14.72 -11.96
CA PRO A 265 -0.21 -13.46 -12.32
C PRO A 265 -1.10 -12.63 -13.23
N LEU A 266 -1.27 -11.35 -12.87
CA LEU A 266 -2.14 -10.43 -13.60
C LEU A 266 -1.43 -9.91 -14.85
N ASP A 267 -2.13 -9.95 -15.96
CA ASP A 267 -1.67 -9.42 -17.24
C ASP A 267 -1.87 -7.89 -17.32
N GLY A 268 -1.14 -7.25 -18.21
CA GLY A 268 -1.32 -5.85 -18.54
C GLY A 268 -2.28 -5.65 -19.70
N HIS A 269 -3.00 -4.52 -19.67
CA HIS A 269 -4.01 -4.20 -20.69
C HIS A 269 -3.63 -2.99 -21.55
N THR A 270 -2.42 -2.44 -21.39
CA THR A 270 -1.90 -1.33 -22.19
C THR A 270 -0.82 -1.81 -23.16
N VAL A 271 -0.54 -1.00 -24.20
CA VAL A 271 0.58 -1.28 -25.12
C VAL A 271 1.89 -1.46 -24.34
N ASP A 272 2.16 -0.56 -23.38
CA ASP A 272 3.41 -0.61 -22.60
C ASP A 272 3.50 -1.88 -21.74
N THR A 273 2.43 -2.25 -21.04
CA THR A 273 2.42 -3.47 -20.22
C THR A 273 2.49 -4.72 -21.08
N THR A 274 1.88 -4.73 -22.26
CA THR A 274 1.98 -5.82 -23.24
C THR A 274 3.43 -5.99 -23.75
N VAL A 275 4.13 -4.89 -24.05
CA VAL A 275 5.57 -4.89 -24.39
C VAL A 275 6.42 -5.42 -23.25
N MET A 276 6.13 -4.97 -22.01
CA MET A 276 6.83 -5.45 -20.82
C MET A 276 6.64 -6.95 -20.61
N THR A 277 5.39 -7.44 -20.74
CA THR A 277 5.06 -8.87 -20.63
C THR A 277 5.87 -9.69 -21.64
N ALA A 278 5.85 -9.29 -22.92
CA ALA A 278 6.61 -9.98 -23.96
C ALA A 278 8.12 -10.05 -23.63
N ARG A 279 8.69 -8.93 -23.15
CA ARG A 279 10.11 -8.86 -22.76
C ARG A 279 10.44 -9.75 -21.57
N VAL A 280 9.59 -9.78 -20.54
CA VAL A 280 9.81 -10.64 -19.36
C VAL A 280 9.72 -12.11 -19.76
N LEU A 281 8.68 -12.52 -20.47
CA LEU A 281 8.53 -13.89 -20.95
C LEU A 281 9.70 -14.34 -21.82
N TYR A 282 10.20 -13.46 -22.70
CA TYR A 282 11.37 -13.73 -23.50
C TYR A 282 12.62 -13.96 -22.64
N LYS A 283 12.87 -13.10 -21.64
CA LYS A 283 14.02 -13.23 -20.71
C LYS A 283 13.92 -14.50 -19.86
N GLU A 284 12.71 -14.94 -19.52
CA GLU A 284 12.46 -16.16 -18.76
C GLU A 284 12.43 -17.44 -19.62
N GLY A 285 12.73 -17.34 -20.92
CA GLY A 285 12.77 -18.46 -21.85
C GLY A 285 11.40 -18.96 -22.33
N SER A 286 10.31 -18.25 -22.02
CA SER A 286 8.94 -18.55 -22.45
C SER A 286 8.67 -17.97 -23.85
N TYR A 287 9.46 -18.38 -24.85
CA TYR A 287 9.50 -17.74 -26.18
C TYR A 287 8.17 -17.79 -26.93
N GLU A 288 7.46 -18.91 -26.91
CA GLU A 288 6.16 -19.04 -27.59
C GLU A 288 5.13 -18.04 -27.05
N LYS A 289 5.06 -17.90 -25.72
CA LYS A 289 4.20 -16.91 -25.08
C LYS A 289 4.65 -15.48 -25.41
N ALA A 290 5.95 -15.20 -25.38
CA ALA A 290 6.47 -13.88 -25.74
C ALA A 290 6.08 -13.50 -27.18
N VAL A 291 6.18 -14.43 -28.13
CA VAL A 291 5.79 -14.24 -29.53
C VAL A 291 4.31 -13.87 -29.63
N SER A 292 3.42 -14.55 -28.92
CA SER A 292 1.97 -14.24 -28.97
C SER A 292 1.66 -12.79 -28.52
N TYR A 293 2.40 -12.25 -27.54
CA TYR A 293 2.26 -10.84 -27.13
C TYR A 293 2.80 -9.87 -28.20
N TYR A 294 3.92 -10.20 -28.86
CA TYR A 294 4.43 -9.38 -29.99
C TYR A 294 3.48 -9.41 -31.17
N GLU A 295 2.88 -10.54 -31.49
CA GLU A 295 1.86 -10.66 -32.55
C GLU A 295 0.62 -9.82 -32.24
N ALA A 296 0.17 -9.81 -30.98
CA ALA A 296 -0.95 -8.96 -30.54
C ALA A 296 -0.63 -7.47 -30.74
N LEU A 297 0.59 -7.03 -30.39
CA LEU A 297 1.06 -5.66 -30.62
C LEU A 297 1.12 -5.33 -32.14
N LEU A 298 1.65 -6.23 -32.96
CA LEU A 298 1.70 -6.05 -34.41
C LEU A 298 0.27 -5.90 -34.99
N LYS A 299 -0.66 -6.76 -34.59
CA LYS A 299 -2.06 -6.68 -35.01
C LYS A 299 -2.69 -5.34 -34.58
N TYR A 300 -2.41 -4.85 -33.36
CA TYR A 300 -2.89 -3.56 -32.87
C TYR A 300 -2.38 -2.41 -33.75
N PHE A 301 -1.08 -2.32 -34.00
CA PHE A 301 -0.48 -1.25 -34.79
C PHE A 301 -0.76 -1.33 -36.30
N LEU A 302 -1.04 -2.51 -36.82
CA LEU A 302 -1.33 -2.70 -38.25
C LEU A 302 -2.82 -2.49 -38.58
N LYS A 303 -3.71 -2.55 -37.57
CA LYS A 303 -5.15 -2.36 -37.78
C LYS A 303 -5.49 -1.02 -38.42
N ASP A 304 -4.75 0.04 -38.06
CA ASP A 304 -4.96 1.40 -38.58
C ASP A 304 -4.31 1.65 -39.95
N LYS A 305 -3.56 0.66 -40.51
CA LYS A 305 -2.90 0.82 -41.82
C LYS A 305 -3.62 0.12 -42.98
N TYR A 306 -4.62 -0.71 -42.66
CA TYR A 306 -5.36 -1.50 -43.68
C TYR A 306 -6.88 -1.32 -43.57
N THR A 307 -7.35 -0.34 -42.80
CA THR A 307 -8.73 0.21 -42.82
C THR A 307 -8.69 1.63 -43.38
#